data_46e9b398f4ecacea2d66d8ba06fd695b
#
_entry.id   46e9b398f4ecacea2d66d8ba06fd695b
#
_cell.length_a   1.000
_cell.length_b   1.000
_cell.length_c   1.000
_cell.angle_alpha   90.00
_cell.angle_beta   90.00
_cell.angle_gamma   90.00
#
_symmetry.space_group_name_H-M   'P 1'
#
loop_
_entity.id
_entity.type
_entity.pdbx_description
1 polymer ?
#
loop_
_entity_poly.entity_id
_entity_poly.type
_entity_poly.pdbx_seq_one_letter_code
_entity_poly.pdbx_strand_id
1 'polypeptide(L)'
;MKKRRWICLALTAALTFGMLAGCGQMKDLSDGGEKKELQKVTLNEVAHSIFYAPMYVAIEEGYFREEGIDLTLVTGFGADKTVTAVLAGEADIG
;
A
#
# COMPACT_ATOMS: atom_id res chain seq x y z
N MET A 1 34.95 -11.56 -47.98
CA MET A 1 35.36 -11.36 -46.58
C MET A 1 35.02 -9.97 -46.03
N LYS A 2 35.03 -8.92 -46.83
CA LYS A 2 34.63 -7.54 -46.33
C LYS A 2 33.16 -7.48 -45.93
N LYS A 3 32.25 -8.14 -46.60
CA LYS A 3 30.80 -8.13 -46.28
C LYS A 3 30.46 -8.74 -44.92
N ARG A 4 31.18 -9.79 -44.51
CA ARG A 4 30.96 -10.41 -43.19
C ARG A 4 31.38 -9.53 -42.02
N ARG A 5 32.43 -8.73 -42.19
CA ARG A 5 32.90 -7.77 -41.16
C ARG A 5 31.92 -6.62 -40.96
N TRP A 6 31.27 -6.19 -42.03
CA TRP A 6 30.25 -5.16 -41.97
C TRP A 6 28.95 -5.62 -41.31
N ILE A 7 28.59 -6.89 -41.55
CA ILE A 7 27.41 -7.49 -40.92
C ILE A 7 27.65 -7.66 -39.41
N CYS A 8 28.85 -8.06 -38.99
CA CYS A 8 29.18 -8.13 -37.56
C CYS A 8 29.19 -6.76 -36.89
N LEU A 9 29.68 -5.70 -37.56
CA LEU A 9 29.63 -4.32 -37.05
C LEU A 9 28.22 -3.79 -36.97
N ALA A 10 27.35 -4.12 -37.89
CA ALA A 10 25.94 -3.74 -37.85
C ALA A 10 25.18 -4.47 -36.73
N LEU A 11 25.50 -5.74 -36.48
CA LEU A 11 24.88 -6.53 -35.43
C LEU A 11 25.27 -6.04 -34.01
N THR A 12 26.56 -5.68 -33.84
CA THR A 12 27.02 -5.12 -32.55
C THR A 12 26.43 -3.74 -32.26
N ALA A 13 26.28 -2.89 -33.28
CA ALA A 13 25.64 -1.59 -33.14
C ALA A 13 24.15 -1.71 -32.75
N ALA A 14 23.44 -2.70 -33.31
CA ALA A 14 22.03 -2.95 -32.96
C ALA A 14 21.86 -3.48 -31.53
N LEU A 15 22.80 -4.28 -31.02
CA LEU A 15 22.75 -4.78 -29.64
C LEU A 15 23.08 -3.71 -28.59
N THR A 16 23.97 -2.77 -28.92
CA THR A 16 24.32 -1.67 -27.98
C THR A 16 23.21 -0.61 -27.88
N PHE A 17 22.43 -0.40 -28.95
CA PHE A 17 21.31 0.54 -28.92
C PHE A 17 20.09 0.02 -28.17
N GLY A 18 19.95 -1.33 -28.05
CA GLY A 18 18.85 -1.97 -27.33
C GLY A 18 18.98 -1.93 -25.80
N MET A 19 20.16 -1.72 -25.26
CA MET A 19 20.38 -1.68 -23.80
C MET A 19 20.20 -0.30 -23.16
N LEU A 20 20.13 0.77 -23.93
CA LEU A 20 19.87 2.11 -23.40
C LEU A 20 18.37 2.45 -23.32
N ALA A 21 17.50 1.66 -23.92
CA ALA A 21 16.05 1.86 -23.86
C ALA A 21 15.36 1.18 -22.66
N GLY A 22 16.12 0.44 -21.85
CA GLY A 22 15.60 -0.34 -20.70
C GLY A 22 15.60 0.39 -19.36
N CYS A 23 16.11 1.60 -19.25
CA CYS A 23 16.16 2.36 -17.99
C CYS A 23 15.36 3.66 -18.01
N GLY A 24 14.23 3.69 -18.69
CA GLY A 24 13.41 4.88 -18.87
C GLY A 24 11.98 4.73 -18.41
N GLN A 25 11.70 3.88 -17.42
CA GLN A 25 10.41 3.93 -16.75
C GLN A 25 10.60 3.77 -15.24
N MET A 26 11.37 4.70 -14.66
CA MET A 26 10.96 5.23 -13.39
C MET A 26 9.68 6.02 -13.69
N LYS A 27 8.56 5.35 -13.56
CA LYS A 27 7.27 6.00 -13.43
C LYS A 27 7.43 6.93 -12.25
N ASP A 28 7.41 8.22 -12.49
CA ASP A 28 7.30 9.24 -11.48
C ASP A 28 6.29 8.78 -10.44
N LEU A 29 6.75 8.47 -9.24
CA LEU A 29 5.95 8.35 -8.04
C LEU A 29 5.66 9.74 -7.46
N SER A 30 5.74 10.75 -8.29
CA SER A 30 5.31 12.09 -7.95
C SER A 30 4.00 12.38 -8.67
N ASP A 31 2.95 12.38 -7.89
CA ASP A 31 1.77 13.16 -8.12
C ASP A 31 0.92 12.78 -9.34
N GLY A 32 0.23 11.71 -9.20
CA GLY A 32 -1.01 11.49 -9.92
C GLY A 32 -2.02 11.09 -8.87
N GLY A 33 -2.95 11.96 -8.52
CA GLY A 33 -4.02 11.69 -7.59
C GLY A 33 -4.91 10.53 -8.06
N GLU A 34 -4.37 9.33 -8.10
CA GLU A 34 -5.17 8.14 -7.92
C GLU A 34 -5.69 8.24 -6.49
N LYS A 35 -6.95 8.61 -6.35
CA LYS A 35 -7.70 8.32 -5.13
C LYS A 35 -7.59 6.84 -4.90
N LYS A 36 -6.57 6.43 -4.13
CA LYS A 36 -6.44 5.08 -3.64
C LYS A 36 -7.74 4.86 -2.87
N GLU A 37 -8.61 4.01 -3.38
CA GLU A 37 -9.86 3.68 -2.70
C GLU A 37 -9.47 3.10 -1.35
N LEU A 38 -9.83 3.81 -0.26
CA LEU A 38 -9.48 3.38 1.08
C LEU A 38 -10.33 2.18 1.45
N GLN A 39 -9.69 1.14 1.96
CA GLN A 39 -10.39 0.00 2.52
C GLN A 39 -11.01 0.39 3.87
N LYS A 40 -12.32 0.29 3.98
CA LYS A 40 -13.02 0.53 5.25
C LYS A 40 -12.79 -0.62 6.20
N VAL A 41 -12.35 -0.32 7.41
CA VAL A 41 -12.11 -1.30 8.47
C VAL A 41 -12.74 -0.76 9.76
N THR A 42 -13.54 -1.58 10.42
CA THR A 42 -14.13 -1.27 11.74
C THR A 42 -13.37 -2.05 12.80
N LEU A 43 -12.76 -1.33 13.74
CA LEU A 43 -12.06 -1.88 14.90
C LEU A 43 -12.90 -1.63 16.14
N ASN A 44 -13.20 -2.69 16.90
CA ASN A 44 -13.93 -2.60 18.15
C ASN A 44 -12.95 -2.74 19.33
N GLU A 45 -12.72 -1.65 20.07
CA GLU A 45 -11.92 -1.68 21.29
C GLU A 45 -12.77 -2.10 22.50
N VAL A 46 -12.16 -2.83 23.42
CA VAL A 46 -12.85 -3.31 24.64
C VAL A 46 -13.28 -2.15 25.53
N ALA A 47 -12.41 -1.17 25.67
CA ALA A 47 -12.64 0.05 26.45
C ALA A 47 -11.69 1.15 25.97
N HIS A 48 -12.11 2.39 26.05
CA HIS A 48 -11.20 3.50 25.80
C HIS A 48 -10.16 3.60 26.91
N SER A 49 -8.89 3.38 26.57
CA SER A 49 -7.83 3.23 27.56
C SER A 49 -6.48 3.71 27.05
N ILE A 50 -5.67 4.25 27.97
CA ILE A 50 -4.28 4.64 27.71
C ILE A 50 -3.42 3.49 27.16
N PHE A 51 -3.80 2.25 27.40
CA PHE A 51 -3.10 1.07 26.86
C PHE A 51 -3.15 1.02 25.33
N TYR A 52 -4.15 1.66 24.70
CA TYR A 52 -4.28 1.78 23.25
C TYR A 52 -3.70 3.07 22.69
N ALA A 53 -2.96 3.85 23.49
CA ALA A 53 -2.42 5.14 23.07
C ALA A 53 -1.64 5.10 21.74
N PRO A 54 -0.81 4.09 21.43
CA PRO A 54 -0.14 4.01 20.13
C PRO A 54 -1.13 3.91 18.96
N MET A 55 -2.24 3.20 19.14
CA MET A 55 -3.30 3.09 18.13
C MET A 55 -4.00 4.45 17.93
N TYR A 56 -4.32 5.16 19.00
CA TYR A 56 -4.95 6.48 18.91
C TYR A 56 -4.06 7.50 18.21
N VAL A 57 -2.74 7.48 18.51
CA VAL A 57 -1.77 8.32 17.81
C VAL A 57 -1.75 7.98 16.32
N ALA A 58 -1.74 6.71 15.95
CA ALA A 58 -1.75 6.29 14.56
C ALA A 58 -3.03 6.74 13.81
N ILE A 59 -4.17 6.78 14.51
CA ILE A 59 -5.43 7.30 13.95
C ILE A 59 -5.33 8.81 13.73
N GLU A 60 -4.92 9.57 14.75
CA GLU A 60 -4.83 11.02 14.70
C GLU A 60 -3.80 11.53 13.70
N GLU A 61 -2.66 10.87 13.61
CA GLU A 61 -1.58 11.20 12.67
C GLU A 61 -1.88 10.73 11.23
N GLY A 62 -2.97 9.97 11.02
CA GLY A 62 -3.39 9.53 9.70
C GLY A 62 -2.61 8.35 9.12
N TYR A 63 -1.82 7.62 9.92
CA TYR A 63 -0.99 6.51 9.44
C TYR A 63 -1.81 5.39 8.79
N PHE A 64 -3.02 5.12 9.29
CA PHE A 64 -3.91 4.15 8.65
C PHE A 64 -4.30 4.57 7.23
N ARG A 65 -4.57 5.86 7.02
CA ARG A 65 -4.92 6.39 5.70
C ARG A 65 -3.74 6.35 4.74
N GLU A 66 -2.53 6.57 5.22
CA GLU A 66 -1.31 6.44 4.43
C GLU A 66 -1.14 5.00 3.90
N GLU A 67 -1.56 4.02 4.71
CA GLU A 67 -1.57 2.60 4.34
C GLU A 67 -2.81 2.18 3.53
N GLY A 68 -3.70 3.11 3.20
CA GLY A 68 -4.88 2.84 2.41
C GLY A 68 -6.07 2.32 3.21
N ILE A 69 -6.11 2.57 4.52
CA ILE A 69 -7.16 2.13 5.43
C ILE A 69 -7.98 3.31 5.94
N ASP A 70 -9.30 3.24 5.79
CA ASP A 70 -10.24 4.14 6.44
C ASP A 70 -10.77 3.46 7.71
N LEU A 71 -10.10 3.72 8.84
CA LEU A 71 -10.38 3.07 10.11
C LEU A 71 -11.52 3.76 10.86
N THR A 72 -12.52 2.98 11.26
CA THR A 72 -13.57 3.38 12.19
C THR A 72 -13.33 2.71 13.54
N LEU A 73 -13.14 3.48 14.60
CA LEU A 73 -12.99 2.97 15.96
C LEU A 73 -14.33 3.01 16.70
N VAL A 74 -14.70 1.87 17.27
CA VAL A 74 -15.91 1.69 18.08
C VAL A 74 -15.54 1.11 19.42
N THR A 75 -16.12 1.61 20.51
CA THR A 75 -15.90 1.06 21.86
C THR A 75 -17.02 0.10 22.24
N GLY A 76 -16.66 -1.15 22.51
CA GLY A 76 -17.62 -2.22 22.84
C GLY A 76 -18.09 -2.21 24.29
N PHE A 77 -17.32 -1.62 25.20
CA PHE A 77 -17.57 -1.64 26.65
C PHE A 77 -17.59 -3.03 27.28
N GLY A 78 -16.70 -3.90 26.85
CA GLY A 78 -16.50 -5.22 27.37
C GLY A 78 -15.91 -6.21 26.35
N ALA A 79 -15.06 -7.13 26.80
CA ALA A 79 -14.42 -8.11 25.94
C ALA A 79 -15.44 -9.05 25.28
N ASP A 80 -16.49 -9.45 26.00
CA ASP A 80 -17.59 -10.25 25.49
C ASP A 80 -18.35 -9.56 24.35
N LYS A 81 -18.55 -8.26 24.47
CA LYS A 81 -19.22 -7.45 23.45
C LYS A 81 -18.34 -7.26 22.23
N THR A 82 -17.06 -7.03 22.43
CA THR A 82 -16.09 -6.92 21.34
C THR A 82 -16.03 -8.21 20.54
N VAL A 83 -15.93 -9.37 21.20
CA VAL A 83 -15.95 -10.66 20.52
C VAL A 83 -17.28 -10.88 19.80
N THR A 84 -18.40 -10.52 20.41
CA THR A 84 -19.72 -10.63 19.79
C THR A 84 -19.82 -9.78 18.52
N ALA A 85 -19.33 -8.55 18.56
CA ALA A 85 -19.34 -7.65 17.39
C ALA A 85 -18.53 -8.22 16.22
N VAL A 86 -17.37 -8.82 16.48
CA VAL A 86 -16.56 -9.46 15.43
C VAL A 86 -17.26 -10.70 14.88
N LEU A 87 -17.82 -11.55 15.73
CA LEU A 87 -18.54 -12.74 15.30
C LEU A 87 -19.83 -12.43 14.52
N ALA A 88 -20.47 -11.32 14.85
CA ALA A 88 -21.67 -10.85 14.15
C ALA A 88 -21.35 -10.12 12.84
N GLY A 89 -20.07 -9.83 12.55
CA GLY A 89 -19.67 -9.06 11.37
C GLY A 89 -19.93 -7.54 11.50
N GLU A 90 -20.15 -7.07 12.72
CA GLU A 90 -20.32 -5.64 13.02
C GLU A 90 -18.96 -4.92 13.15
N ALA A 91 -17.92 -5.67 13.41
CA ALA A 91 -16.53 -5.21 13.42
C ALA A 91 -15.64 -6.22 12.69
N ASP A 92 -14.59 -5.70 12.03
CA ASP A 92 -13.61 -6.53 11.33
C ASP A 92 -12.51 -7.02 12.27
N ILE A 93 -12.22 -6.20 13.29
CA ILE A 93 -11.14 -6.45 14.27
C ILE A 93 -11.67 -6.10 15.68
N GLY A 94 -11.20 -6.88 16.67
CA GLY A 94 -11.53 -6.65 18.08
C GLY A 94 -10.41 -7.05 19.02
#